data_446c64b4bd692d3bc191b9346faf6da4
#
_entry.id   446c64b4bd692d3bc191b9346faf6da4
#
_cell.length_a   1.000
_cell.length_b   1.000
_cell.length_c   1.000
_cell.angle_alpha   90.00
_cell.angle_beta   90.00
_cell.angle_gamma   90.00
#
_symmetry.space_group_name_H-M   'P 1'
#
loop_
_entity.id
_entity.type
_entity.pdbx_description
1 polymer ?
#
loop_
_entity_poly.entity_id
_entity_poly.type
_entity_poly.pdbx_seq_one_letter_code
_entity_poly.pdbx_strand_id
1 'polypeptide(L)'
;MSNLKQEKPDSYKTLAIYQKSECIYDVTYHFVNNFLNKSKDRTVDQMVQAARSCKQNIVEGYSDAEGSSESEHKLSVIAKGSLEELKEDYRDYLRNNNLEIWGVNHPKYIAAQPLCKIHNDSEWYRRQIAGRNAEDICNIALIIINQELTMLYGYIKYLNEKFLKEGGIKEQRYKTRLEWRKNNLGY
;
A
#
# COMPACT_ATOMS: atom_id res chain seq x y z
N MET A 1 -8.70 6.98 40.00
CA MET A 1 -7.61 7.43 39.14
C MET A 1 -7.69 6.62 37.88
N SER A 2 -8.25 7.21 36.81
CA SER A 2 -8.46 6.57 35.53
C SER A 2 -7.13 6.45 34.80
N ASN A 3 -6.64 5.22 34.58
CA ASN A 3 -5.55 4.94 33.65
C ASN A 3 -6.02 5.30 32.25
N LEU A 4 -5.76 6.53 31.81
CA LEU A 4 -5.77 6.89 30.41
C LEU A 4 -4.68 6.03 29.76
N LYS A 5 -5.10 4.97 29.02
CA LYS A 5 -4.24 4.32 28.06
C LYS A 5 -3.78 5.43 27.11
N GLN A 6 -2.49 5.78 27.16
CA GLN A 6 -1.88 6.57 26.10
C GLN A 6 -2.11 5.77 24.82
N GLU A 7 -2.97 6.29 23.92
CA GLU A 7 -3.08 5.77 22.58
C GLU A 7 -1.69 5.87 21.96
N LYS A 8 -1.12 4.72 21.61
CA LYS A 8 0.10 4.71 20.79
C LYS A 8 -0.18 5.56 19.56
N PRO A 9 0.68 6.50 19.20
CA PRO A 9 0.49 7.25 17.96
C PRO A 9 0.30 6.25 16.83
N ASP A 10 -0.63 6.54 15.89
CA ASP A 10 -0.93 5.75 14.69
C ASP A 10 0.36 5.52 13.89
N SER A 11 1.20 4.63 14.35
CA SER A 11 2.57 4.45 13.87
C SER A 11 2.61 3.91 12.43
N TYR A 12 1.54 3.23 11.96
CA TYR A 12 1.40 2.86 10.54
C TYR A 12 1.37 4.08 9.62
N LYS A 13 0.90 5.24 10.08
CA LYS A 13 0.88 6.48 9.29
C LYS A 13 2.28 7.00 8.95
N THR A 14 3.31 6.56 9.67
CA THR A 14 4.70 6.90 9.39
C THR A 14 5.33 5.98 8.34
N LEU A 15 4.68 4.86 8.01
CA LEU A 15 5.15 3.94 6.99
C LEU A 15 5.01 4.56 5.60
N ALA A 16 6.10 4.61 4.85
CA ALA A 16 6.09 5.13 3.48
C ALA A 16 5.13 4.33 2.57
N ILE A 17 5.01 3.01 2.77
CA ILE A 17 4.03 2.16 2.07
C ILE A 17 2.58 2.57 2.36
N TYR A 18 2.26 2.94 3.60
CA TYR A 18 0.93 3.45 3.93
C TYR A 18 0.65 4.80 3.26
N GLN A 19 1.59 5.75 3.40
CA GLN A 19 1.46 7.09 2.83
C GLN A 19 1.28 7.05 1.31
N LYS A 20 2.05 6.21 0.62
CA LYS A 20 1.92 6.04 -0.83
C LYS A 20 0.59 5.38 -1.21
N SER A 21 0.13 4.37 -0.46
CA SER A 21 -1.18 3.74 -0.69
C SER A 21 -2.34 4.71 -0.47
N GLU A 22 -2.22 5.65 0.45
CA GLU A 22 -3.20 6.72 0.66
C GLU A 22 -3.24 7.68 -0.54
N CYS A 23 -2.07 8.06 -1.08
CA CYS A 23 -2.00 8.85 -2.31
C CYS A 23 -2.65 8.13 -3.50
N ILE A 24 -2.39 6.82 -3.66
CA ILE A 24 -3.00 5.99 -4.71
C ILE A 24 -4.53 5.96 -4.56
N TYR A 25 -5.02 5.77 -3.34
CA TYR A 25 -6.46 5.77 -3.07
C TYR A 25 -7.10 7.10 -3.48
N ASP A 26 -6.52 8.23 -3.11
CA ASP A 26 -7.07 9.55 -3.43
C ASP A 26 -7.02 9.87 -4.93
N VAL A 27 -5.92 9.53 -5.61
CA VAL A 27 -5.82 9.65 -7.07
C VAL A 27 -6.88 8.79 -7.76
N THR A 28 -7.06 7.56 -7.30
CA THR A 28 -8.06 6.63 -7.84
C THR A 28 -9.47 7.16 -7.61
N TYR A 29 -9.78 7.62 -6.40
CA TYR A 29 -11.08 8.18 -6.06
C TYR A 29 -11.41 9.42 -6.91
N HIS A 30 -10.43 10.30 -7.13
CA HIS A 30 -10.59 11.44 -8.02
C HIS A 30 -10.84 10.99 -9.47
N PHE A 31 -10.04 10.04 -9.97
CA PHE A 31 -10.15 9.53 -11.34
C PHE A 31 -11.54 8.94 -11.62
N VAL A 32 -12.00 8.00 -10.81
CA VAL A 32 -13.27 7.33 -11.05
C VAL A 32 -14.47 8.28 -10.97
N ASN A 33 -14.38 9.31 -10.11
CA ASN A 33 -15.46 10.28 -9.96
C ASN A 33 -15.57 11.27 -11.13
N ASN A 34 -14.48 11.52 -11.85
CA ASN A 34 -14.44 12.53 -12.91
C ASN A 34 -14.47 11.91 -14.30
N PHE A 35 -14.05 10.66 -14.48
CA PHE A 35 -13.84 10.07 -15.82
C PHE A 35 -14.60 8.77 -16.06
N LEU A 36 -15.20 8.15 -15.04
CA LEU A 36 -16.00 6.94 -15.20
C LEU A 36 -17.47 7.19 -14.87
N ASN A 37 -18.35 6.41 -15.50
CA ASN A 37 -19.79 6.50 -15.25
C ASN A 37 -20.22 5.45 -14.21
N LYS A 38 -20.43 5.86 -12.97
CA LYS A 38 -20.80 5.01 -11.85
C LYS A 38 -22.05 4.14 -12.08
N SER A 39 -23.00 4.57 -12.90
CA SER A 39 -24.23 3.83 -13.14
C SER A 39 -24.11 2.76 -14.22
N LYS A 40 -23.04 2.79 -15.01
CA LYS A 40 -22.85 1.92 -16.19
C LYS A 40 -21.58 1.08 -16.15
N ASP A 41 -20.61 1.48 -15.33
CA ASP A 41 -19.27 0.89 -15.31
C ASP A 41 -18.94 0.29 -13.94
N ARG A 42 -18.90 -1.03 -13.88
CA ARG A 42 -18.54 -1.78 -12.67
C ARG A 42 -17.06 -1.57 -12.26
N THR A 43 -16.23 -1.15 -13.20
CA THR A 43 -14.81 -0.87 -12.94
C THR A 43 -14.63 0.23 -11.89
N VAL A 44 -15.61 1.14 -11.75
CA VAL A 44 -15.61 2.18 -10.70
C VAL A 44 -15.45 1.56 -9.31
N ASP A 45 -16.32 0.62 -8.97
CA ASP A 45 -16.30 -0.02 -7.65
C ASP A 45 -15.06 -0.92 -7.49
N GLN A 46 -14.63 -1.61 -8.54
CA GLN A 46 -13.45 -2.47 -8.54
C GLN A 46 -12.18 -1.67 -8.28
N MET A 47 -11.95 -0.56 -8.99
CA MET A 47 -10.78 0.30 -8.81
C MET A 47 -10.73 0.90 -7.40
N VAL A 48 -11.85 1.43 -6.90
CA VAL A 48 -11.92 1.99 -5.54
C VAL A 48 -11.67 0.90 -4.50
N GLN A 49 -12.26 -0.29 -4.70
CA GLN A 49 -12.07 -1.40 -3.78
C GLN A 49 -10.61 -1.91 -3.80
N ALA A 50 -9.97 -2.00 -4.95
CA ALA A 50 -8.58 -2.42 -5.06
C ALA A 50 -7.63 -1.42 -4.36
N ALA A 51 -7.79 -0.12 -4.61
CA ALA A 51 -7.02 0.92 -3.92
C ALA A 51 -7.25 0.91 -2.40
N ARG A 52 -8.51 0.77 -1.97
CA ARG A 52 -8.88 0.66 -0.56
C ARG A 52 -8.31 -0.59 0.08
N SER A 53 -8.41 -1.73 -0.58
CA SER A 53 -7.92 -3.03 -0.10
C SER A 53 -6.41 -2.98 0.17
N CYS A 54 -5.62 -2.41 -0.74
CA CYS A 54 -4.20 -2.21 -0.52
C CYS A 54 -3.93 -1.46 0.79
N LYS A 55 -4.53 -0.26 0.95
CA LYS A 55 -4.36 0.58 2.14
C LYS A 55 -4.78 -0.14 3.43
N GLN A 56 -5.94 -0.81 3.43
CA GLN A 56 -6.47 -1.49 4.62
C GLN A 56 -5.60 -2.69 5.04
N ASN A 57 -5.13 -3.50 4.08
CA ASN A 57 -4.27 -4.63 4.40
C ASN A 57 -2.92 -4.19 4.98
N ILE A 58 -2.39 -3.02 4.60
CA ILE A 58 -1.19 -2.45 5.22
C ILE A 58 -1.48 -2.08 6.69
N VAL A 59 -2.60 -1.42 6.96
CA VAL A 59 -3.01 -1.04 8.33
C VAL A 59 -3.22 -2.27 9.21
N GLU A 60 -3.99 -3.24 8.72
CA GLU A 60 -4.28 -4.48 9.45
C GLU A 60 -3.00 -5.28 9.71
N GLY A 61 -2.15 -5.44 8.68
CA GLY A 61 -0.87 -6.14 8.81
C GLY A 61 0.02 -5.51 9.87
N TYR A 62 0.14 -4.20 9.86
CA TYR A 62 0.91 -3.48 10.86
C TYR A 62 0.31 -3.60 12.28
N SER A 63 -1.01 -3.54 12.41
CA SER A 63 -1.71 -3.66 13.69
C SER A 63 -1.58 -5.08 14.27
N ASP A 64 -1.60 -6.09 13.40
CA ASP A 64 -1.46 -7.50 13.77
C ASP A 64 0.00 -7.92 14.03
N ALA A 65 0.98 -7.12 13.61
CA ALA A 65 2.41 -7.44 13.74
C ALA A 65 2.85 -7.68 15.19
N GLU A 66 2.20 -7.04 16.17
CA GLU A 66 2.43 -7.31 17.60
C GLU A 66 1.96 -8.72 18.00
N GLY A 67 1.03 -9.29 17.25
CA GLY A 67 0.45 -10.62 17.49
C GLY A 67 0.95 -11.72 16.56
N SER A 68 1.35 -11.40 15.33
CA SER A 68 1.78 -12.39 14.32
C SER A 68 2.50 -11.74 13.13
N SER A 69 3.82 -11.95 13.05
CA SER A 69 4.62 -11.59 11.87
C SER A 69 4.17 -12.32 10.58
N GLU A 70 3.56 -13.50 10.73
CA GLU A 70 2.98 -14.26 9.63
C GLU A 70 1.74 -13.57 9.04
N SER A 71 0.87 -12.99 9.90
CA SER A 71 -0.29 -12.21 9.48
C SER A 71 0.14 -10.94 8.72
N GLU A 72 1.12 -10.22 9.24
CA GLU A 72 1.69 -9.04 8.59
C GLU A 72 2.22 -9.35 7.19
N HIS A 73 2.98 -10.43 7.05
CA HIS A 73 3.48 -10.89 5.76
C HIS A 73 2.33 -11.22 4.80
N LYS A 74 1.35 -12.03 5.23
CA LYS A 74 0.21 -12.44 4.41
C LYS A 74 -0.58 -11.23 3.93
N LEU A 75 -0.88 -10.27 4.81
CA LEU A 75 -1.64 -9.07 4.48
C LEU A 75 -0.86 -8.14 3.54
N SER A 76 0.47 -8.07 3.67
CA SER A 76 1.33 -7.35 2.72
C SER A 76 1.30 -7.96 1.31
N VAL A 77 1.24 -9.30 1.20
CA VAL A 77 1.08 -10.00 -0.09
C VAL A 77 -0.29 -9.69 -0.70
N ILE A 78 -1.36 -9.67 0.10
CA ILE A 78 -2.71 -9.31 -0.38
C ILE A 78 -2.75 -7.85 -0.84
N ALA A 79 -2.13 -6.92 -0.09
CA ALA A 79 -2.00 -5.52 -0.50
C ALA A 79 -1.32 -5.37 -1.86
N LYS A 80 -0.23 -6.11 -2.09
CA LYS A 80 0.46 -6.15 -3.39
C LYS A 80 -0.45 -6.67 -4.50
N GLY A 81 -1.21 -7.75 -4.27
CA GLY A 81 -2.16 -8.29 -5.25
C GLY A 81 -3.22 -7.27 -5.65
N SER A 82 -3.80 -6.56 -4.69
CA SER A 82 -4.78 -5.48 -4.95
C SER A 82 -4.20 -4.35 -5.81
N LEU A 83 -2.93 -4.01 -5.65
CA LEU A 83 -2.27 -3.00 -6.51
C LEU A 83 -2.01 -3.50 -7.93
N GLU A 84 -1.69 -4.79 -8.12
CA GLU A 84 -1.54 -5.35 -9.47
C GLU A 84 -2.88 -5.33 -10.21
N GLU A 85 -3.99 -5.66 -9.53
CA GLU A 85 -5.34 -5.53 -10.11
C GLU A 85 -5.63 -4.08 -10.51
N LEU A 86 -5.43 -3.12 -9.61
CA LEU A 86 -5.64 -1.69 -9.90
C LEU A 86 -4.78 -1.19 -11.06
N LYS A 87 -3.54 -1.67 -11.16
CA LYS A 87 -2.63 -1.33 -12.26
C LYS A 87 -3.17 -1.78 -13.61
N GLU A 88 -3.73 -2.99 -13.69
CA GLU A 88 -4.33 -3.49 -14.92
C GLU A 88 -5.62 -2.72 -15.27
N ASP A 89 -6.45 -2.33 -14.30
CA ASP A 89 -7.62 -1.49 -14.54
C ASP A 89 -7.24 -0.14 -15.19
N TYR A 90 -6.19 0.52 -14.72
CA TYR A 90 -5.69 1.76 -15.34
C TYR A 90 -5.15 1.54 -16.77
N ARG A 91 -4.44 0.42 -16.98
CA ARG A 91 -3.94 0.05 -18.32
C ARG A 91 -5.08 -0.24 -19.30
N ASP A 92 -6.08 -0.95 -18.81
CA ASP A 92 -7.27 -1.27 -19.61
C ASP A 92 -8.05 -0.02 -19.98
N TYR A 93 -8.19 0.93 -19.06
CA TYR A 93 -8.80 2.21 -19.36
C TYR A 93 -8.04 2.96 -20.48
N LEU A 94 -6.72 3.09 -20.35
CA LEU A 94 -5.91 3.75 -21.38
C LEU A 94 -6.05 3.06 -22.74
N ARG A 95 -5.92 1.73 -22.76
CA ARG A 95 -6.05 0.94 -23.98
C ARG A 95 -7.43 1.08 -24.64
N ASN A 96 -8.50 0.96 -23.85
CA ASN A 96 -9.87 0.98 -24.36
C ASN A 96 -10.29 2.36 -24.88
N ASN A 97 -9.63 3.43 -24.41
CA ASN A 97 -9.87 4.81 -24.87
C ASN A 97 -8.82 5.31 -25.88
N ASN A 98 -7.93 4.43 -26.39
CA ASN A 98 -6.85 4.79 -27.30
C ASN A 98 -5.95 5.92 -26.78
N LEU A 99 -5.66 5.92 -25.46
CA LEU A 99 -4.80 6.87 -24.78
C LEU A 99 -3.39 6.28 -24.62
N GLU A 100 -2.38 7.14 -24.57
CA GLU A 100 -0.98 6.72 -24.51
C GLU A 100 -0.60 6.27 -23.08
N ILE A 101 0.13 5.13 -23.00
CA ILE A 101 0.86 4.73 -21.80
C ILE A 101 2.27 5.31 -21.89
N TRP A 102 2.64 6.17 -20.94
CA TRP A 102 3.98 6.79 -20.93
C TRP A 102 5.08 5.76 -20.67
N GLY A 103 5.89 5.52 -21.67
CA GLY A 103 7.12 4.75 -21.49
C GLY A 103 8.17 5.53 -20.72
N VAL A 104 9.25 4.84 -20.29
CA VAL A 104 10.34 5.43 -19.48
C VAL A 104 11.04 6.62 -20.16
N ASN A 105 10.98 6.71 -21.49
CA ASN A 105 11.58 7.80 -22.27
C ASN A 105 10.55 8.90 -22.60
N HIS A 106 9.31 8.76 -22.20
CA HIS A 106 8.29 9.77 -22.46
C HIS A 106 8.55 11.04 -21.63
N PRO A 107 8.52 12.25 -22.22
CA PRO A 107 8.87 13.50 -21.51
C PRO A 107 8.07 13.72 -20.21
N LYS A 108 6.76 13.44 -20.24
CA LYS A 108 5.89 13.55 -19.05
C LYS A 108 6.26 12.52 -17.97
N TYR A 109 6.66 11.30 -18.36
CA TYR A 109 7.13 10.28 -17.40
C TYR A 109 8.41 10.75 -16.71
N ILE A 110 9.40 11.22 -17.49
CA ILE A 110 10.69 11.72 -16.98
C ILE A 110 10.47 12.88 -16.00
N ALA A 111 9.52 13.77 -16.29
CA ALA A 111 9.20 14.89 -15.39
C ALA A 111 8.43 14.45 -14.14
N ALA A 112 7.47 13.53 -14.25
CA ALA A 112 6.60 13.13 -13.14
C ALA A 112 7.24 12.13 -12.17
N GLN A 113 8.00 11.15 -12.67
CA GLN A 113 8.53 10.04 -11.89
C GLN A 113 9.38 10.48 -10.68
N PRO A 114 10.36 11.41 -10.79
CA PRO A 114 11.13 11.84 -9.64
C PRO A 114 10.30 12.63 -8.62
N LEU A 115 9.32 13.42 -9.07
CA LEU A 115 8.40 14.13 -8.19
C LEU A 115 7.53 13.14 -7.41
N CYS A 116 6.94 12.16 -8.10
CA CYS A 116 6.16 11.10 -7.45
C CYS A 116 7.00 10.29 -6.45
N LYS A 117 8.30 10.15 -6.67
CA LYS A 117 9.19 9.40 -5.77
C LYS A 117 9.40 10.11 -4.44
N ILE A 118 9.54 11.44 -4.44
CA ILE A 118 9.81 12.21 -3.22
C ILE A 118 8.55 12.63 -2.46
N HIS A 119 7.38 12.63 -3.11
CA HIS A 119 6.12 13.02 -2.49
C HIS A 119 5.31 11.79 -2.08
N ASN A 120 4.98 11.71 -0.78
CA ASN A 120 4.06 10.74 -0.18
C ASN A 120 2.93 11.46 0.55
N ASP A 121 2.58 12.65 0.12
CA ASP A 121 1.53 13.47 0.68
C ASP A 121 0.32 13.54 -0.27
N SER A 122 -0.81 13.08 0.23
CA SER A 122 -2.08 13.03 -0.48
C SER A 122 -2.56 14.41 -0.97
N GLU A 123 -2.35 15.45 -0.16
CA GLU A 123 -2.74 16.82 -0.51
C GLU A 123 -1.92 17.36 -1.69
N TRP A 124 -0.63 17.00 -1.76
CA TRP A 124 0.19 17.34 -2.92
C TRP A 124 -0.38 16.69 -4.20
N TYR A 125 -0.73 15.38 -4.15
CA TYR A 125 -1.30 14.71 -5.32
C TYR A 125 -2.63 15.30 -5.75
N ARG A 126 -3.53 15.62 -4.82
CA ARG A 126 -4.80 16.28 -5.15
C ARG A 126 -4.60 17.56 -5.94
N ARG A 127 -3.61 18.36 -5.55
CA ARG A 127 -3.24 19.60 -6.28
C ARG A 127 -2.65 19.30 -7.66
N GLN A 128 -1.81 18.26 -7.78
CA GLN A 128 -1.19 17.90 -9.06
C GLN A 128 -2.17 17.35 -10.08
N ILE A 129 -3.21 16.64 -9.67
CA ILE A 129 -4.19 16.03 -10.58
C ILE A 129 -5.37 16.95 -10.89
N ALA A 130 -5.55 18.02 -10.14
CA ALA A 130 -6.64 18.97 -10.36
C ALA A 130 -6.58 19.57 -11.78
N GLY A 131 -7.67 19.40 -12.55
CA GLY A 131 -7.78 19.92 -13.91
C GLY A 131 -6.98 19.19 -15.00
N ARG A 132 -6.30 18.08 -14.66
CA ARG A 132 -5.65 17.22 -15.65
C ARG A 132 -6.67 16.35 -16.38
N ASN A 133 -6.32 15.93 -17.58
CA ASN A 133 -7.11 14.97 -18.36
C ASN A 133 -6.93 13.52 -17.83
N ALA A 134 -7.79 12.62 -18.31
CA ALA A 134 -7.78 11.22 -17.90
C ALA A 134 -6.44 10.51 -18.17
N GLU A 135 -5.82 10.77 -19.35
CA GLU A 135 -4.53 10.17 -19.71
C GLU A 135 -3.43 10.52 -18.73
N ASP A 136 -3.30 11.81 -18.38
CA ASP A 136 -2.28 12.27 -17.43
C ASP A 136 -2.47 11.64 -16.06
N ILE A 137 -3.72 11.58 -15.57
CA ILE A 137 -4.01 11.01 -14.24
C ILE A 137 -3.76 9.51 -14.21
N CYS A 138 -4.19 8.77 -15.25
CA CYS A 138 -3.90 7.33 -15.35
C CYS A 138 -2.40 7.05 -15.34
N ASN A 139 -1.62 7.80 -16.09
CA ASN A 139 -0.17 7.61 -16.13
C ASN A 139 0.53 8.00 -14.82
N ILE A 140 0.09 9.07 -14.15
CA ILE A 140 0.55 9.40 -12.79
C ILE A 140 0.20 8.26 -11.81
N ALA A 141 -1.01 7.72 -11.87
CA ALA A 141 -1.42 6.59 -11.06
C ALA A 141 -0.53 5.36 -11.32
N LEU A 142 -0.24 5.03 -12.58
CA LEU A 142 0.66 3.92 -12.93
C LEU A 142 2.08 4.14 -12.38
N ILE A 143 2.60 5.37 -12.38
CA ILE A 143 3.91 5.70 -11.80
C ILE A 143 3.91 5.41 -10.30
N ILE A 144 2.94 5.93 -9.54
CA ILE A 144 2.90 5.75 -8.08
C ILE A 144 2.59 4.31 -7.69
N ILE A 145 1.75 3.59 -8.43
CA ILE A 145 1.49 2.16 -8.22
C ILE A 145 2.77 1.34 -8.41
N ASN A 146 3.56 1.58 -9.47
CA ASN A 146 4.83 0.88 -9.68
C ASN A 146 5.86 1.17 -8.57
N GLN A 147 5.88 2.39 -8.05
CA GLN A 147 6.72 2.75 -6.90
C GLN A 147 6.28 1.98 -5.64
N GLU A 148 4.98 1.94 -5.36
CA GLU A 148 4.43 1.23 -4.21
C GLU A 148 4.65 -0.28 -4.31
N LEU A 149 4.45 -0.88 -5.48
CA LEU A 149 4.77 -2.30 -5.72
C LEU A 149 6.24 -2.63 -5.41
N THR A 150 7.15 -1.72 -5.77
CA THR A 150 8.58 -1.87 -5.45
C THR A 150 8.82 -1.80 -3.94
N MET A 151 8.16 -0.86 -3.25
CA MET A 151 8.26 -0.70 -1.80
C MET A 151 7.67 -1.91 -1.06
N LEU A 152 6.50 -2.40 -1.47
CA LEU A 152 5.88 -3.60 -0.91
C LEU A 152 6.72 -4.86 -1.14
N TYR A 153 7.33 -5.00 -2.32
CA TYR A 153 8.26 -6.09 -2.56
C TYR A 153 9.44 -6.08 -1.58
N GLY A 154 10.05 -4.92 -1.37
CA GLY A 154 11.12 -4.74 -0.39
C GLY A 154 10.65 -5.04 1.04
N TYR A 155 9.46 -4.59 1.40
CA TYR A 155 8.89 -4.83 2.72
C TYR A 155 8.58 -6.32 2.97
N ILE A 156 7.96 -7.00 2.00
CA ILE A 156 7.70 -8.46 2.07
C ILE A 156 9.01 -9.23 2.22
N LYS A 157 10.04 -8.84 1.46
CA LYS A 157 11.38 -9.46 1.59
C LYS A 157 11.97 -9.26 2.99
N TYR A 158 11.87 -8.05 3.53
CA TYR A 158 12.29 -7.75 4.91
C TYR A 158 11.56 -8.62 5.94
N LEU A 159 10.23 -8.77 5.82
CA LEU A 159 9.44 -9.60 6.72
C LEU A 159 9.86 -11.09 6.66
N ASN A 160 10.16 -11.60 5.46
CA ASN A 160 10.67 -12.97 5.29
C ASN A 160 12.03 -13.14 5.96
N GLU A 161 12.97 -12.21 5.74
CA GLU A 161 14.30 -12.27 6.36
C GLU A 161 14.21 -12.16 7.90
N LYS A 162 13.32 -11.33 8.41
CA LYS A 162 13.03 -11.22 9.84
C LYS A 162 12.52 -12.54 10.40
N PHE A 163 11.53 -13.14 9.74
CA PHE A 163 10.98 -14.45 10.14
C PHE A 163 12.05 -15.55 10.17
N LEU A 164 12.94 -15.60 9.17
CA LEU A 164 14.04 -16.59 9.13
C LEU A 164 15.04 -16.41 10.27
N LYS A 165 15.30 -15.17 10.70
CA LYS A 165 16.27 -14.87 11.78
C LYS A 165 15.68 -15.05 13.18
N GLU A 166 14.45 -14.59 13.38
CA GLU A 166 13.82 -14.49 14.70
C GLU A 166 12.86 -15.65 15.01
N GLY A 167 12.43 -16.39 13.97
CA GLY A 167 11.38 -17.39 14.06
C GLY A 167 9.98 -16.78 14.19
N GLY A 168 8.96 -17.62 14.13
CA GLY A 168 7.58 -17.20 14.34
C GLY A 168 7.25 -16.96 15.81
N ILE A 169 6.13 -16.28 16.06
CA ILE A 169 5.66 -15.96 17.42
C ILE A 169 5.49 -17.19 18.31
N LYS A 170 5.10 -18.34 17.74
CA LYS A 170 4.98 -19.61 18.49
C LYS A 170 6.33 -20.09 19.00
N GLU A 171 7.37 -19.97 18.17
CA GLU A 171 8.75 -20.33 18.55
C GLU A 171 9.32 -19.37 19.58
N GLN A 172 9.08 -18.08 19.42
CA GLN A 172 9.51 -17.06 20.39
C GLN A 172 8.84 -17.26 21.74
N ARG A 173 7.52 -17.47 21.76
CA ARG A 173 6.77 -17.79 22.99
C ARG A 173 7.24 -19.09 23.65
N TYR A 174 7.58 -20.10 22.86
CA TYR A 174 8.12 -21.34 23.37
C TYR A 174 9.49 -21.13 24.02
N LYS A 175 10.41 -20.42 23.36
CA LYS A 175 11.74 -20.06 23.90
C LYS A 175 11.61 -19.26 25.20
N THR A 176 10.81 -18.20 25.21
CA THR A 176 10.56 -17.37 26.41
C THR A 176 9.99 -18.20 27.55
N ARG A 177 9.07 -19.13 27.26
CA ARG A 177 8.49 -20.02 28.27
C ARG A 177 9.50 -20.99 28.83
N LEU A 178 10.43 -21.50 28.03
CA LEU A 178 11.54 -22.37 28.48
C LEU A 178 12.51 -21.60 29.36
N GLU A 179 12.89 -20.38 28.98
CA GLU A 179 13.75 -19.50 29.78
C GLU A 179 13.11 -19.16 31.16
N TRP A 180 11.83 -18.81 31.14
CA TRP A 180 11.09 -18.54 32.35
C TRP A 180 11.06 -19.77 33.30
N ARG A 181 10.85 -20.97 32.76
CA ARG A 181 10.88 -22.23 33.53
C ARG A 181 12.25 -22.49 34.14
N LYS A 182 13.33 -22.34 33.37
CA LYS A 182 14.69 -22.49 33.88
C LYS A 182 14.95 -21.53 35.05
N ASN A 183 14.54 -20.28 34.92
CA ASN A 183 14.82 -19.26 35.93
C ASN A 183 13.96 -19.36 37.17
N ASN A 184 12.76 -19.97 37.10
CA ASN A 184 11.79 -19.98 38.22
C ASN A 184 11.51 -21.39 38.77
N LEU A 185 11.77 -22.45 38.05
CA LEU A 185 11.43 -23.84 38.45
C LEU A 185 12.66 -24.78 38.51
N GLY A 186 13.83 -24.31 38.14
CA GLY A 186 15.08 -25.08 38.24
C GLY A 186 15.19 -26.31 37.33
N TYR A 187 14.45 -26.34 36.20
CA TYR A 187 14.53 -27.41 35.21
C TYR A 187 15.39 -26.98 34.00
#